data_676b65e6be3996ad4b42ab005849a848
#
_entry.id   676b65e6be3996ad4b42ab005849a848
#
_cell.length_a   1.000
_cell.length_b   1.000
_cell.length_c   1.000
_cell.angle_alpha   90.00
_cell.angle_beta   90.00
_cell.angle_gamma   90.00
#
_symmetry.space_group_name_H-M   'P 1'
#
loop_
_entity.id
_entity.type
_entity.pdbx_description
1 polymer ?
#
loop_
_entity_poly.entity_id
_entity_poly.type
_entity_poly.pdbx_seq_one_letter_code
_entity_poly.pdbx_strand_id
1 'polypeptide(L)'
;YEIAQCLVGSEMCIRDRADSVREVLFAAGRGNIGNYDSCSYNLKGEGTFRAKEGTHPFCGTIGELHHENEVRIETILPIYKKAEVIKALLSVHPYEEPAFDLYPLQNDWLQAGSGIVGELDESETELEFLKRIKKIFEVGCVRHNKLTGREIQKVALCGGAGAFLLPQAIRTGADVFITGEIKYHDYFGHEGDILMAEIGHYESEQYTKEIFYSIIRDLFPNFALQL
;
A
#
# COMPACT_ATOMS: atom_id res chain seq x y z
N TYR A 1 -5.08 4.36 -10.38
CA TYR A 1 -4.48 3.11 -9.85
C TYR A 1 -4.47 3.20 -8.34
N GLU A 2 -5.39 2.47 -7.69
CA GLU A 2 -5.50 2.37 -6.23
C GLU A 2 -4.47 1.35 -5.74
N ILE A 3 -3.23 1.77 -5.49
CA ILE A 3 -2.13 0.84 -5.20
C ILE A 3 -2.05 0.44 -3.73
N ALA A 4 -2.65 1.18 -2.81
CA ALA A 4 -2.65 0.78 -1.40
C ALA A 4 -3.74 1.48 -0.61
N GLN A 5 -4.90 0.89 -0.54
CA GLN A 5 -5.91 1.28 0.43
C GLN A 5 -5.84 0.35 1.64
N CYS A 6 -5.90 0.95 2.83
CA CYS A 6 -6.17 0.22 4.05
C CYS A 6 -7.67 0.06 4.22
N LEU A 7 -8.09 -1.06 4.77
CA LEU A 7 -9.46 -1.34 5.16
C LEU A 7 -9.53 -1.50 6.67
N VAL A 8 -10.59 -0.99 7.29
CA VAL A 8 -10.99 -1.44 8.62
C VAL A 8 -11.99 -2.55 8.44
N GLY A 9 -11.69 -3.74 8.95
CA GLY A 9 -12.66 -4.82 9.09
C GLY A 9 -13.24 -4.77 10.50
N SER A 10 -14.55 -4.89 10.58
CA SER A 10 -15.30 -4.99 11.83
C SER A 10 -16.08 -6.29 11.80
N GLU A 11 -15.89 -7.14 12.80
CA GLU A 11 -16.61 -8.38 12.99
C GLU A 11 -17.17 -8.49 14.41
N MET A 12 -18.30 -9.18 14.56
CA MET A 12 -18.92 -9.46 15.84
C MET A 12 -18.74 -10.95 16.20
N CYS A 13 -18.12 -11.19 17.34
CA CYS A 13 -17.83 -12.53 17.84
C CYS A 13 -18.40 -12.74 19.23
N ILE A 14 -18.81 -13.97 19.55
CA ILE A 14 -19.14 -14.38 20.91
C ILE A 14 -17.93 -14.15 21.81
N ARG A 15 -18.16 -13.63 22.98
CA ARG A 15 -17.14 -13.12 23.90
C ARG A 15 -16.00 -14.11 24.22
N ASP A 16 -16.31 -15.39 24.33
CA ASP A 16 -15.34 -16.45 24.64
C ASP A 16 -14.48 -16.90 23.44
N ARG A 17 -14.87 -16.52 22.21
CA ARG A 17 -14.16 -16.83 20.97
C ARG A 17 -13.39 -15.65 20.37
N ALA A 18 -13.61 -14.44 20.86
CA ALA A 18 -13.02 -13.23 20.32
C ALA A 18 -11.49 -13.26 20.25
N ASP A 19 -10.83 -13.86 21.25
CA ASP A 19 -9.36 -13.96 21.28
C ASP A 19 -8.84 -14.90 20.20
N SER A 20 -9.44 -16.08 20.03
CA SER A 20 -9.01 -17.03 19.00
C SER A 20 -9.27 -16.53 17.58
N VAL A 21 -10.39 -15.85 17.35
CA VAL A 21 -10.65 -15.20 16.04
C VAL A 21 -9.62 -14.11 15.76
N ARG A 22 -9.32 -13.29 16.75
CA ARG A 22 -8.33 -12.20 16.64
C ARG A 22 -6.93 -12.73 16.29
N GLU A 23 -6.47 -13.79 16.95
CA GLU A 23 -5.18 -14.43 16.67
C GLU A 23 -5.08 -14.92 15.22
N VAL A 24 -6.11 -15.57 14.71
CA VAL A 24 -6.14 -16.05 13.32
C VAL A 24 -6.14 -14.87 12.33
N LEU A 25 -6.85 -13.79 12.64
CA LEU A 25 -6.86 -12.59 11.81
C LEU A 25 -5.49 -11.90 11.77
N PHE A 26 -4.78 -11.84 12.90
CA PHE A 26 -3.40 -11.30 12.93
C PHE A 26 -2.43 -12.19 12.15
N ALA A 27 -2.55 -13.52 12.29
CA ALA A 27 -1.76 -14.45 11.50
C ALA A 27 -2.00 -14.33 9.99
N ALA A 28 -3.22 -13.94 9.57
CA ALA A 28 -3.55 -13.64 8.18
C ALA A 28 -3.04 -12.26 7.69
N GLY A 29 -2.36 -11.48 8.54
CA GLY A 29 -1.70 -10.23 8.20
C GLY A 29 -2.54 -8.97 8.44
N ARG A 30 -3.51 -9.01 9.37
CA ARG A 30 -4.21 -7.83 9.89
C ARG A 30 -3.46 -7.19 11.05
N GLY A 31 -3.83 -5.94 11.38
CA GLY A 31 -3.39 -5.28 12.60
C GLY A 31 -1.98 -4.70 12.57
N ASN A 32 -1.40 -4.46 11.39
CA ASN A 32 -0.10 -3.82 11.28
C ASN A 32 -0.25 -2.31 11.04
N ILE A 33 0.33 -1.49 11.93
CA ILE A 33 0.35 -0.02 11.84
C ILE A 33 1.79 0.44 12.10
N GLY A 34 2.52 0.84 11.05
CA GLY A 34 3.92 1.22 11.16
C GLY A 34 4.76 0.08 11.77
N ASN A 35 5.39 0.32 12.91
CA ASN A 35 6.20 -0.65 13.64
C ASN A 35 5.42 -1.44 14.72
N TYR A 36 4.09 -1.34 14.73
CA TYR A 36 3.24 -2.06 15.66
C TYR A 36 2.49 -3.16 14.92
N ASP A 37 2.42 -4.34 15.51
CA ASP A 37 1.58 -5.45 15.08
C ASP A 37 0.42 -5.68 16.05
N SER A 38 -0.47 -6.60 15.70
CA SER A 38 -1.58 -7.02 16.55
C SER A 38 -2.51 -5.90 17.03
N CYS A 39 -2.58 -4.82 16.23
CA CYS A 39 -3.42 -3.67 16.55
C CYS A 39 -4.89 -4.01 16.32
N SER A 40 -5.70 -3.88 17.35
CA SER A 40 -7.16 -3.96 17.26
C SER A 40 -7.84 -3.07 18.28
N TYR A 41 -9.06 -2.67 17.97
CA TYR A 41 -9.96 -2.01 18.90
C TYR A 41 -11.17 -2.90 19.17
N ASN A 42 -11.54 -3.09 20.44
CA ASN A 42 -12.58 -4.03 20.82
C ASN A 42 -13.70 -3.31 21.57
N LEU A 43 -14.93 -3.52 21.13
CA LEU A 43 -16.14 -2.97 21.72
C LEU A 43 -17.01 -4.10 22.22
N LYS A 44 -17.45 -4.02 23.47
CA LYS A 44 -18.45 -4.96 24.03
C LYS A 44 -19.83 -4.43 23.70
N GLY A 45 -20.69 -5.34 23.27
CA GLY A 45 -22.07 -5.02 22.91
C GLY A 45 -22.99 -6.22 23.05
N GLU A 46 -24.25 -6.02 22.69
CA GLU A 46 -25.26 -7.05 22.58
C GLU A 46 -25.69 -7.14 21.10
N GLY A 47 -25.52 -8.33 20.53
CA GLY A 47 -26.06 -8.68 19.23
C GLY A 47 -27.43 -9.33 19.34
N THR A 48 -28.27 -9.16 18.33
CA THR A 48 -29.56 -9.83 18.26
C THR A 48 -29.75 -10.48 16.91
N PHE A 49 -30.30 -11.69 16.91
CA PHE A 49 -30.68 -12.38 15.67
C PHE A 49 -31.88 -13.32 15.90
N ARG A 50 -32.52 -13.73 14.84
CA ARG A 50 -33.55 -14.78 14.84
C ARG A 50 -33.20 -15.80 13.78
N ALA A 51 -32.88 -17.01 14.21
CA ALA A 51 -32.62 -18.13 13.32
C ALA A 51 -33.91 -18.55 12.61
N LYS A 52 -33.86 -18.81 11.31
CA LYS A 52 -34.97 -19.28 10.49
C LYS A 52 -34.90 -20.79 10.30
N GLU A 53 -36.00 -21.41 9.82
CA GLU A 53 -35.96 -22.83 9.43
C GLU A 53 -34.89 -23.10 8.38
N GLY A 54 -34.15 -24.20 8.54
CA GLY A 54 -33.04 -24.59 7.67
C GLY A 54 -31.68 -24.05 8.06
N THR A 55 -31.57 -23.26 9.14
CA THR A 55 -30.29 -22.82 9.69
C THR A 55 -29.85 -23.72 10.85
N HIS A 56 -28.53 -23.71 11.14
CA HIS A 56 -27.93 -24.40 12.28
C HIS A 56 -27.23 -23.39 13.19
N PRO A 57 -27.97 -22.60 13.98
CA PRO A 57 -27.39 -21.54 14.78
C PRO A 57 -26.47 -22.12 15.86
N PHE A 58 -25.30 -21.49 16.07
CA PHE A 58 -24.36 -21.86 17.12
C PHE A 58 -24.97 -21.66 18.52
N CYS A 59 -25.79 -20.65 18.71
CA CYS A 59 -26.53 -20.34 19.92
C CYS A 59 -27.95 -19.89 19.58
N GLY A 60 -28.86 -19.88 20.56
CA GLY A 60 -30.26 -19.51 20.37
C GLY A 60 -31.15 -20.63 19.81
N THR A 61 -32.47 -20.35 19.69
CA THR A 61 -33.49 -21.29 19.23
C THR A 61 -34.09 -20.79 17.93
N ILE A 62 -34.38 -21.70 16.98
CA ILE A 62 -35.02 -21.37 15.71
C ILE A 62 -36.39 -20.72 15.96
N GLY A 63 -36.66 -19.58 15.33
CA GLY A 63 -37.91 -18.84 15.42
C GLY A 63 -37.98 -17.84 16.58
N GLU A 64 -37.07 -17.89 17.55
CA GLU A 64 -37.03 -16.99 18.69
C GLU A 64 -36.01 -15.86 18.47
N LEU A 65 -36.28 -14.67 19.02
CA LEU A 65 -35.29 -13.59 19.04
C LEU A 65 -34.27 -13.89 20.13
N HIS A 66 -33.04 -14.11 19.71
CA HIS A 66 -31.92 -14.36 20.60
C HIS A 66 -31.11 -13.07 20.85
N HIS A 67 -30.63 -12.91 22.06
CA HIS A 67 -29.74 -11.83 22.49
C HIS A 67 -28.43 -12.45 22.94
N GLU A 68 -27.30 -12.01 22.36
CA GLU A 68 -25.99 -12.54 22.69
C GLU A 68 -25.03 -11.41 23.06
N ASN A 69 -24.20 -11.68 24.09
CA ASN A 69 -23.13 -10.76 24.45
C ASN A 69 -21.93 -10.95 23.52
N GLU A 70 -21.65 -9.96 22.72
CA GLU A 70 -20.66 -10.00 21.65
C GLU A 70 -19.53 -8.98 21.86
N VAL A 71 -18.41 -9.25 21.22
CA VAL A 71 -17.28 -8.32 21.08
C VAL A 71 -17.14 -7.96 19.61
N ARG A 72 -17.28 -6.68 19.31
CA ARG A 72 -16.94 -6.14 17.99
C ARG A 72 -15.45 -5.90 17.95
N ILE A 73 -14.75 -6.55 17.03
CA ILE A 73 -13.31 -6.42 16.81
C ILE A 73 -13.09 -5.57 15.57
N GLU A 74 -12.45 -4.42 15.73
CA GLU A 74 -12.04 -3.57 14.61
C GLU A 74 -10.53 -3.64 14.44
N THR A 75 -10.07 -3.87 13.20
CA THR A 75 -8.64 -3.95 12.91
C THR A 75 -8.36 -3.57 11.46
N ILE A 76 -7.18 -3.03 11.22
CA ILE A 76 -6.73 -2.56 9.91
C ILE A 76 -6.13 -3.70 9.08
N LEU A 77 -6.29 -3.64 7.77
CA LEU A 77 -5.65 -4.56 6.83
C LEU A 77 -5.33 -3.88 5.50
N PRO A 78 -4.25 -4.30 4.81
CA PRO A 78 -4.00 -3.87 3.45
C PRO A 78 -5.02 -4.46 2.48
N ILE A 79 -5.46 -3.71 1.47
CA ILE A 79 -6.50 -4.15 0.53
C ILE A 79 -6.15 -5.47 -0.18
N TYR A 80 -4.88 -5.70 -0.51
CA TYR A 80 -4.44 -6.92 -1.18
C TYR A 80 -4.56 -8.18 -0.30
N LYS A 81 -4.65 -8.03 1.03
CA LYS A 81 -4.89 -9.12 1.99
C LYS A 81 -6.37 -9.42 2.23
N LYS A 82 -7.28 -8.63 1.66
CA LYS A 82 -8.73 -8.75 1.87
C LYS A 82 -9.26 -10.18 1.72
N ALA A 83 -8.95 -10.84 0.62
CA ALA A 83 -9.47 -12.19 0.34
C ALA A 83 -8.95 -13.24 1.34
N GLU A 84 -7.67 -13.18 1.67
CA GLU A 84 -7.01 -14.07 2.63
C GLU A 84 -7.59 -13.91 4.02
N VAL A 85 -7.75 -12.66 4.47
CA VAL A 85 -8.29 -12.33 5.78
C VAL A 85 -9.76 -12.75 5.93
N ILE A 86 -10.60 -12.49 4.93
CA ILE A 86 -12.01 -12.94 4.94
C ILE A 86 -12.08 -14.47 5.01
N LYS A 87 -11.26 -15.16 4.21
CA LYS A 87 -11.20 -16.63 4.25
C LYS A 87 -10.78 -17.13 5.62
N ALA A 88 -9.80 -16.52 6.25
CA ALA A 88 -9.35 -16.85 7.59
C ALA A 88 -10.46 -16.62 8.63
N LEU A 89 -11.17 -15.49 8.58
CA LEU A 89 -12.33 -15.20 9.43
C LEU A 89 -13.39 -16.29 9.32
N LEU A 90 -13.85 -16.59 8.11
CA LEU A 90 -14.93 -17.55 7.85
C LEU A 90 -14.54 -18.99 8.26
N SER A 91 -13.24 -19.32 8.29
CA SER A 91 -12.79 -20.66 8.69
C SER A 91 -12.81 -20.93 10.19
N VAL A 92 -12.84 -19.89 11.03
CA VAL A 92 -12.74 -20.02 12.49
C VAL A 92 -13.94 -19.44 13.23
N HIS A 93 -14.75 -18.65 12.57
CA HIS A 93 -15.89 -18.02 13.19
C HIS A 93 -16.95 -19.09 13.54
N PRO A 94 -17.53 -19.07 14.78
CA PRO A 94 -18.51 -20.07 15.19
C PRO A 94 -19.86 -19.95 14.48
N TYR A 95 -20.21 -18.75 13.97
CA TYR A 95 -21.47 -18.56 13.24
C TYR A 95 -21.37 -19.06 11.82
N GLU A 96 -22.46 -19.62 11.28
CA GLU A 96 -22.58 -19.99 9.87
C GLU A 96 -22.40 -18.77 8.94
N GLU A 97 -22.98 -17.64 9.36
CA GLU A 97 -22.93 -16.36 8.65
C GLU A 97 -22.47 -15.24 9.62
N PRO A 98 -21.15 -15.06 9.82
CA PRO A 98 -20.66 -13.99 10.68
C PRO A 98 -20.93 -12.62 10.05
N ALA A 99 -21.38 -11.68 10.86
CA ALA A 99 -21.55 -10.29 10.44
C ALA A 99 -20.19 -9.59 10.45
N PHE A 100 -19.75 -9.08 9.31
CA PHE A 100 -18.55 -8.25 9.20
C PHE A 100 -18.71 -7.17 8.16
N ASP A 101 -18.03 -6.04 8.39
CA ASP A 101 -18.00 -4.90 7.50
C ASP A 101 -16.55 -4.57 7.10
N LEU A 102 -16.39 -4.00 5.91
CA LEU A 102 -15.11 -3.48 5.41
C LEU A 102 -15.28 -2.02 5.02
N TYR A 103 -14.51 -1.15 5.67
CA TYR A 103 -14.53 0.29 5.42
C TYR A 103 -13.21 0.72 4.76
N PRO A 104 -13.23 1.29 3.54
CA PRO A 104 -12.03 1.88 2.96
C PRO A 104 -11.60 3.10 3.77
N LEU A 105 -10.31 3.17 4.11
CA LEU A 105 -9.73 4.31 4.79
C LEU A 105 -9.14 5.29 3.77
N GLN A 106 -9.23 6.56 4.08
CA GLN A 106 -8.60 7.65 3.33
C GLN A 106 -7.17 7.95 3.82
N ASN A 107 -6.68 7.18 4.77
CA ASN A 107 -5.33 7.32 5.31
C ASN A 107 -4.31 6.92 4.26
N ASP A 108 -3.27 7.72 4.10
CA ASP A 108 -2.14 7.38 3.24
C ASP A 108 -1.41 6.16 3.78
N TRP A 109 -1.11 5.21 2.91
CA TRP A 109 -0.27 4.08 3.26
C TRP A 109 1.17 4.33 2.78
N LEU A 110 2.00 4.79 3.70
CA LEU A 110 3.38 5.23 3.41
C LEU A 110 4.34 4.11 3.00
N GLN A 111 3.96 2.83 3.16
CA GLN A 111 4.84 1.68 2.84
C GLN A 111 4.77 1.25 1.37
N ALA A 112 3.80 1.75 0.60
CA ALA A 112 3.68 1.47 -0.82
C ALA A 112 3.14 2.69 -1.57
N GLY A 113 3.76 3.02 -2.67
CA GLY A 113 3.38 4.13 -3.53
C GLY A 113 3.90 3.94 -4.95
N SER A 114 3.45 4.79 -5.85
CA SER A 114 3.91 4.79 -7.24
C SER A 114 5.27 5.47 -7.42
N GLY A 115 5.76 6.17 -6.40
CA GLY A 115 7.04 6.85 -6.40
C GLY A 115 7.71 6.78 -5.02
N ILE A 116 8.93 7.22 -4.95
CA ILE A 116 9.75 7.27 -3.74
C ILE A 116 10.37 8.65 -3.58
N VAL A 117 10.58 9.07 -2.33
CA VAL A 117 11.34 10.27 -1.97
C VAL A 117 12.50 9.84 -1.08
N GLY A 118 13.68 10.34 -1.38
CA GLY A 118 14.89 10.11 -0.58
C GLY A 118 15.75 11.36 -0.50
N GLU A 119 16.73 11.33 0.39
CA GLU A 119 17.71 12.40 0.56
C GLU A 119 19.10 11.87 0.22
N LEU A 120 19.92 12.72 -0.40
CA LEU A 120 21.33 12.44 -0.64
C LEU A 120 22.10 12.70 0.65
N ASP A 121 23.17 11.91 0.87
CA ASP A 121 24.06 12.11 2.02
C ASP A 121 24.74 13.49 1.98
N GLU A 122 25.09 13.96 0.77
CA GLU A 122 25.64 15.29 0.51
C GLU A 122 24.89 15.94 -0.65
N SER A 123 24.67 17.25 -0.55
CA SER A 123 24.06 18.02 -1.63
C SER A 123 25.03 18.19 -2.80
N GLU A 124 24.50 18.30 -4.00
CA GLU A 124 25.28 18.53 -5.23
C GLU A 124 24.58 19.53 -6.14
N THR A 125 25.33 20.12 -7.07
CA THR A 125 24.74 21.05 -8.05
C THR A 125 23.82 20.31 -9.01
N GLU A 126 22.78 21.00 -9.54
CA GLU A 126 21.83 20.44 -10.51
C GLU A 126 22.53 19.79 -11.69
N LEU A 127 23.61 20.40 -12.21
CA LEU A 127 24.33 19.86 -13.36
C LEU A 127 25.13 18.59 -13.03
N GLU A 128 25.71 18.49 -11.86
CA GLU A 128 26.39 17.29 -11.40
C GLU A 128 25.39 16.17 -11.18
N PHE A 129 24.26 16.48 -10.55
CA PHE A 129 23.17 15.54 -10.38
C PHE A 129 22.65 15.00 -11.72
N LEU A 130 22.33 15.87 -12.69
CA LEU A 130 21.87 15.47 -14.02
C LEU A 130 22.91 14.60 -14.76
N LYS A 131 24.20 14.88 -14.64
CA LYS A 131 25.27 14.03 -15.19
C LYS A 131 25.32 12.67 -14.47
N ARG A 132 25.13 12.66 -13.17
CA ARG A 132 25.13 11.43 -12.35
C ARG A 132 23.97 10.52 -12.72
N ILE A 133 22.74 11.03 -12.79
CA ILE A 133 21.57 10.22 -13.19
C ILE A 133 21.70 9.74 -14.64
N LYS A 134 22.22 10.57 -15.55
CA LYS A 134 22.53 10.15 -16.93
C LYS A 134 23.43 8.93 -16.97
N LYS A 135 24.43 8.88 -16.11
CA LYS A 135 25.36 7.76 -16.02
C LYS A 135 24.73 6.53 -15.33
N ILE A 136 24.00 6.75 -14.24
CA ILE A 136 23.37 5.65 -13.46
C ILE A 136 22.34 4.91 -14.31
N PHE A 137 21.47 5.65 -15.02
CA PHE A 137 20.41 5.07 -15.86
C PHE A 137 20.90 4.71 -17.28
N GLU A 138 22.18 4.96 -17.60
CA GLU A 138 22.81 4.68 -18.90
C GLU A 138 22.06 5.33 -20.09
N VAL A 139 21.48 6.54 -19.87
CA VAL A 139 20.67 7.20 -20.86
C VAL A 139 21.49 8.09 -21.81
N GLY A 140 21.10 8.15 -23.07
CA GLY A 140 21.73 9.01 -24.08
C GLY A 140 21.50 10.50 -23.83
N CYS A 141 20.34 10.85 -23.28
CA CYS A 141 19.93 12.23 -23.01
C CYS A 141 19.04 12.29 -21.76
N VAL A 142 19.18 13.35 -20.98
CA VAL A 142 18.22 13.74 -19.93
C VAL A 142 17.57 15.04 -20.36
N ARG A 143 16.25 15.06 -20.49
CA ARG A 143 15.49 16.30 -20.72
C ARG A 143 15.14 16.91 -19.36
N HIS A 144 15.22 18.23 -19.26
CA HIS A 144 14.89 18.91 -18.03
C HIS A 144 14.27 20.30 -18.29
N ASN A 145 13.56 20.84 -17.29
CA ASN A 145 13.11 22.21 -17.32
C ASN A 145 14.27 23.19 -17.05
N LYS A 146 13.97 24.48 -16.93
CA LYS A 146 14.97 25.47 -16.56
C LYS A 146 15.56 25.15 -15.19
N LEU A 147 16.88 25.21 -15.07
CA LEU A 147 17.57 25.05 -13.79
C LEU A 147 17.07 26.06 -12.76
N THR A 148 16.91 25.63 -11.55
CA THR A 148 16.42 26.47 -10.43
C THR A 148 17.54 27.28 -9.79
N GLY A 149 18.79 26.84 -9.96
CA GLY A 149 19.99 27.43 -9.36
C GLY A 149 20.18 27.01 -7.89
N ARG A 150 19.47 25.98 -7.44
CA ARG A 150 19.59 25.39 -6.10
C ARG A 150 20.47 24.14 -6.11
N GLU A 151 20.92 23.72 -4.95
CA GLU A 151 21.53 22.40 -4.78
C GLU A 151 20.45 21.34 -4.68
N ILE A 152 20.78 20.12 -5.08
CA ILE A 152 19.93 18.95 -4.97
C ILE A 152 20.34 18.14 -3.74
N GLN A 153 19.42 17.99 -2.81
CA GLN A 153 19.56 17.11 -1.67
C GLN A 153 18.39 16.13 -1.58
N LYS A 154 17.15 16.61 -1.80
CA LYS A 154 15.95 15.81 -1.72
C LYS A 154 15.44 15.44 -3.11
N VAL A 155 15.36 14.13 -3.37
CA VAL A 155 15.06 13.56 -4.68
C VAL A 155 13.73 12.82 -4.62
N ALA A 156 12.81 13.13 -5.52
CA ALA A 156 11.61 12.35 -5.79
C ALA A 156 11.77 11.59 -7.11
N LEU A 157 11.31 10.34 -7.15
CA LEU A 157 11.44 9.48 -8.32
C LEU A 157 10.17 8.67 -8.57
N CYS A 158 9.74 8.57 -9.83
CA CYS A 158 8.70 7.67 -10.31
C CYS A 158 9.06 7.15 -11.69
N GLY A 159 9.20 5.84 -11.89
CA GLY A 159 9.43 5.22 -13.19
C GLY A 159 8.25 5.40 -14.15
N GLY A 160 8.50 5.16 -15.44
CA GLY A 160 7.48 5.24 -16.49
C GLY A 160 6.84 6.62 -16.64
N ALA A 161 5.55 6.67 -16.90
CA ALA A 161 4.78 7.91 -17.08
C ALA A 161 4.36 8.53 -15.72
N GLY A 162 5.34 8.91 -14.89
CA GLY A 162 5.14 9.36 -13.51
C GLY A 162 4.76 10.84 -13.35
N ALA A 163 4.60 11.62 -14.40
CA ALA A 163 4.36 13.08 -14.32
C ALA A 163 3.15 13.46 -13.45
N PHE A 164 2.16 12.59 -13.29
CA PHE A 164 1.00 12.81 -12.41
C PHE A 164 1.36 12.96 -10.93
N LEU A 165 2.57 12.53 -10.51
CA LEU A 165 3.08 12.69 -9.14
C LEU A 165 3.84 14.01 -8.92
N LEU A 166 4.01 14.84 -9.95
CA LEU A 166 4.72 16.11 -9.81
C LEU A 166 4.15 17.00 -8.68
N PRO A 167 2.81 17.17 -8.53
CA PRO A 167 2.28 17.94 -7.40
C PRO A 167 2.63 17.34 -6.03
N GLN A 168 2.73 16.02 -5.93
CA GLN A 168 3.15 15.33 -4.72
C GLN A 168 4.63 15.56 -4.43
N ALA A 169 5.49 15.43 -5.46
CA ALA A 169 6.92 15.70 -5.33
C ALA A 169 7.18 17.13 -4.83
N ILE A 170 6.48 18.12 -5.39
CA ILE A 170 6.55 19.52 -4.92
C ILE A 170 6.12 19.64 -3.45
N ARG A 171 5.00 19.02 -3.07
CA ARG A 171 4.50 19.05 -1.68
C ARG A 171 5.45 18.41 -0.67
N THR A 172 6.23 17.42 -1.07
CA THR A 172 7.26 16.82 -0.20
C THR A 172 8.49 17.72 -0.03
N GLY A 173 8.59 18.80 -0.80
CA GLY A 173 9.75 19.69 -0.81
C GLY A 173 10.95 19.07 -1.51
N ALA A 174 10.74 18.20 -2.49
CA ALA A 174 11.83 17.64 -3.29
C ALA A 174 12.47 18.74 -4.17
N ASP A 175 13.80 18.70 -4.31
CA ASP A 175 14.56 19.60 -5.16
C ASP A 175 14.49 19.19 -6.61
N VAL A 176 14.38 17.88 -6.86
CA VAL A 176 14.28 17.29 -8.19
C VAL A 176 13.24 16.19 -8.23
N PHE A 177 12.53 16.09 -9.35
CA PHE A 177 11.63 14.99 -9.68
C PHE A 177 12.14 14.26 -10.93
N ILE A 178 12.47 12.98 -10.79
CA ILE A 178 12.93 12.13 -11.89
C ILE A 178 11.77 11.24 -12.33
N THR A 179 11.50 11.20 -13.64
CA THR A 179 10.50 10.29 -14.20
C THR A 179 10.88 9.87 -15.62
N GLY A 180 10.24 8.80 -16.11
CA GLY A 180 10.50 8.29 -17.45
C GLY A 180 9.88 9.18 -18.53
N GLU A 181 8.74 9.83 -18.28
CA GLU A 181 8.00 10.52 -19.31
C GLU A 181 7.29 11.77 -18.77
N ILE A 182 7.53 12.92 -19.42
CA ILE A 182 6.90 14.21 -19.11
C ILE A 182 6.33 14.77 -20.41
N LYS A 183 5.02 15.06 -20.44
CA LYS A 183 4.39 15.70 -21.58
C LYS A 183 4.81 17.16 -21.69
N TYR A 184 4.79 17.69 -22.90
CA TYR A 184 5.19 19.07 -23.19
C TYR A 184 4.53 20.09 -22.24
N HIS A 185 3.24 19.96 -21.98
CA HIS A 185 2.50 20.91 -21.13
C HIS A 185 2.84 20.80 -19.64
N ASP A 186 3.34 19.64 -19.19
CA ASP A 186 3.68 19.41 -17.77
C ASP A 186 4.98 20.12 -17.36
N TYR A 187 5.75 20.63 -18.33
CA TYR A 187 6.95 21.43 -18.06
C TYR A 187 6.66 22.87 -17.63
N PHE A 188 5.43 23.35 -17.86
CA PHE A 188 5.08 24.76 -17.62
C PHE A 188 4.39 24.94 -16.25
N GLY A 189 4.58 26.14 -15.69
CA GLY A 189 3.94 26.54 -14.44
C GLY A 189 4.65 26.07 -13.16
N HIS A 190 5.82 25.44 -13.32
CA HIS A 190 6.63 24.93 -12.20
C HIS A 190 8.08 25.44 -12.26
N GLU A 191 8.29 26.52 -13.01
CA GLU A 191 9.61 27.15 -13.16
C GLU A 191 10.07 27.71 -11.80
N GLY A 192 11.15 27.14 -11.28
CA GLY A 192 11.71 27.51 -9.98
C GLY A 192 11.13 26.74 -8.77
N ASP A 193 10.08 25.95 -8.93
CA ASP A 193 9.55 25.13 -7.85
C ASP A 193 10.38 23.88 -7.64
N ILE A 194 10.68 23.17 -8.73
CA ILE A 194 11.39 21.90 -8.72
C ILE A 194 12.15 21.70 -10.05
N LEU A 195 13.31 21.06 -9.97
CA LEU A 195 13.97 20.57 -11.19
C LEU A 195 13.25 19.29 -11.66
N MET A 196 12.77 19.27 -12.90
CA MET A 196 12.19 18.08 -13.52
C MET A 196 13.23 17.42 -14.41
N ALA A 197 13.45 16.12 -14.27
CA ALA A 197 14.39 15.35 -15.08
C ALA A 197 13.69 14.15 -15.72
N GLU A 198 13.60 14.15 -17.04
CA GLU A 198 13.02 13.06 -17.82
C GLU A 198 14.14 12.20 -18.40
N ILE A 199 14.12 10.91 -18.10
CA ILE A 199 15.18 9.96 -18.43
C ILE A 199 14.80 8.92 -19.48
N GLY A 200 13.53 8.90 -19.91
CA GLY A 200 12.98 7.89 -20.82
C GLY A 200 12.19 6.81 -20.10
N HIS A 201 11.09 6.39 -20.73
CA HIS A 201 10.18 5.40 -20.14
C HIS A 201 10.87 4.05 -19.95
N TYR A 202 11.44 3.52 -21.03
CA TYR A 202 12.17 2.25 -20.99
C TYR A 202 13.34 2.30 -19.99
N GLU A 203 14.13 3.36 -20.03
CA GLU A 203 15.33 3.52 -19.23
C GLU A 203 15.02 3.60 -17.73
N SER A 204 13.87 4.16 -17.38
CA SER A 204 13.42 4.20 -15.97
C SER A 204 12.90 2.86 -15.43
N GLU A 205 12.47 1.94 -16.32
CA GLU A 205 11.83 0.68 -15.96
C GLU A 205 12.64 -0.57 -16.33
N GLN A 206 13.71 -0.45 -17.11
CA GLN A 206 14.51 -1.58 -17.62
C GLN A 206 15.02 -2.53 -16.52
N TYR A 207 15.20 -2.04 -15.30
CA TYR A 207 15.69 -2.83 -14.15
C TYR A 207 14.62 -3.73 -13.53
N THR A 208 13.35 -3.56 -13.89
CA THR A 208 12.23 -4.36 -13.39
C THR A 208 12.41 -5.85 -13.68
N LYS A 209 12.99 -6.19 -14.83
CA LYS A 209 13.32 -7.57 -15.19
C LYS A 209 14.28 -8.25 -14.19
N GLU A 210 15.27 -7.50 -13.69
CA GLU A 210 16.27 -8.01 -12.73
C GLU A 210 15.63 -8.20 -11.35
N ILE A 211 14.72 -7.30 -10.96
CA ILE A 211 13.95 -7.42 -9.73
C ILE A 211 13.08 -8.69 -9.78
N PHE A 212 12.31 -8.89 -10.85
CA PHE A 212 11.51 -10.11 -11.02
C PHE A 212 12.36 -11.37 -11.09
N TYR A 213 13.49 -11.33 -11.81
CA TYR A 213 14.41 -12.45 -11.85
C TYR A 213 14.88 -12.86 -10.44
N SER A 214 15.29 -11.89 -9.64
CA SER A 214 15.75 -12.13 -8.26
C SER A 214 14.63 -12.72 -7.40
N ILE A 215 13.43 -12.14 -7.44
CA ILE A 215 12.27 -12.62 -6.67
C ILE A 215 11.90 -14.06 -7.07
N ILE A 216 11.81 -14.35 -8.37
CA ILE A 216 11.42 -15.68 -8.84
C ILE A 216 12.50 -16.71 -8.51
N ARG A 217 13.75 -16.37 -8.68
CA ARG A 217 14.90 -17.24 -8.32
C ARG A 217 14.86 -17.61 -6.83
N ASP A 218 14.58 -16.64 -5.96
CA ASP A 218 14.59 -16.86 -4.53
C ASP A 218 13.36 -17.68 -4.07
N LEU A 219 12.20 -17.48 -4.71
CA LEU A 219 10.98 -18.24 -4.40
C LEU A 219 10.96 -19.64 -5.04
N PHE A 220 11.59 -19.80 -6.22
CA PHE A 220 11.58 -21.00 -7.01
C PHE A 220 13.02 -21.40 -7.46
N PRO A 221 13.89 -21.83 -6.54
CA PRO A 221 15.33 -22.03 -6.83
C PRO A 221 15.60 -23.11 -7.88
N ASN A 222 14.64 -24.01 -8.13
CA ASN A 222 14.74 -25.07 -9.14
C ASN A 222 14.14 -24.69 -10.50
N PHE A 223 13.67 -23.47 -10.66
CA PHE A 223 13.09 -23.00 -11.91
C PHE A 223 14.18 -22.41 -12.80
N ALA A 224 14.25 -22.88 -14.07
CA ALA A 224 15.22 -22.34 -15.03
C ALA A 224 14.76 -20.95 -15.50
N LEU A 225 15.44 -19.90 -15.03
CA LEU A 225 15.20 -18.51 -15.41
C LEU A 225 16.24 -18.06 -16.44
N GLN A 226 15.79 -17.31 -17.42
CA GLN A 226 16.65 -16.61 -18.38
C GLN A 226 16.24 -15.13 -18.40
N LEU A 227 17.23 -14.23 -18.28
CA LEU A 227 17.09 -12.77 -18.43
C LEU A 227 17.11 -12.37 -19.92
#